data_a927cdcfbade994c434e47c8b085d338
#
_entry.id   a927cdcfbade994c434e47c8b085d338
#
_cell.length_a   1.000
_cell.length_b   1.000
_cell.length_c   1.000
_cell.angle_alpha   90.00
_cell.angle_beta   90.00
_cell.angle_gamma   90.00
#
_symmetry.space_group_name_H-M   'P 1'
#
loop_
_entity.id
_entity.type
_entity.pdbx_description
1 polymer ?
#
loop_
_entity_poly.entity_id
_entity_poly.type
_entity_poly.pdbx_seq_one_letter_code
_entity_poly.pdbx_strand_id
1 'polypeptide(L)'
;MMTVDNLAGSPIDHVVFDGNPVFIKRDDLLDPAFSGNKARKLYYLLENGDTTLSKVISYGSPQSNFLYSLSELAKLKQWQCDFYVDHVPRFLSDNPAGNYLRSLKNGANIISVHKDRGALALEDYIHKCVMPREEKALYIPEGGSSPLAELGIKKLAEEIIQWADTEKIDDVKIMLPSGTGTTALYLQKHLSFEVLTCTCVGEDEYLEDQFLTLSRGEFSHPTILPMQKKYHFGKVYPEFYDIWLSLKKQTGIEFELLYDPLGWLMLRQYLRILKDKIRQENYTPILYIHQGGLLGNETMLSRYNRMKRKDQKLSS
;
A
#
# COMPACT_ATOMS: atom_id res chain seq x y z
N MET A 1 -16.26 -13.86 12.88
CA MET A 1 -16.65 -12.49 12.53
C MET A 1 -15.42 -11.62 12.71
N MET A 2 -15.09 -10.80 11.73
CA MET A 2 -14.00 -9.82 11.86
C MET A 2 -14.39 -8.80 12.93
N THR A 3 -13.58 -8.63 13.95
CA THR A 3 -13.75 -7.62 14.99
C THR A 3 -12.63 -6.61 14.90
N VAL A 4 -12.81 -5.45 15.48
CA VAL A 4 -11.79 -4.39 15.56
C VAL A 4 -10.49 -4.91 16.20
N ASP A 5 -10.62 -5.83 17.16
CA ASP A 5 -9.49 -6.43 17.87
C ASP A 5 -8.59 -7.28 16.94
N ASN A 6 -9.13 -7.79 15.82
CA ASN A 6 -8.35 -8.60 14.87
C ASN A 6 -7.42 -7.74 13.98
N LEU A 7 -7.54 -6.43 14.01
CA LEU A 7 -6.71 -5.50 13.21
C LEU A 7 -5.60 -4.82 14.04
N ALA A 8 -5.19 -5.46 15.11
CA ALA A 8 -4.08 -5.03 15.96
C ALA A 8 -3.13 -6.20 16.23
N GLY A 9 -1.88 -5.89 16.57
CA GLY A 9 -0.93 -6.89 17.05
C GLY A 9 -0.36 -7.80 15.95
N SER A 10 -0.21 -7.33 14.71
CA SER A 10 0.50 -8.13 13.70
C SER A 10 1.94 -8.43 14.16
N PRO A 11 2.47 -9.64 13.90
CA PRO A 11 3.78 -10.03 14.39
C PRO A 11 4.92 -9.23 13.72
N ILE A 12 6.09 -9.27 14.37
CA ILE A 12 7.34 -8.76 13.81
C ILE A 12 8.30 -9.93 13.68
N ASP A 13 8.70 -10.25 12.46
CA ASP A 13 9.66 -11.28 12.13
C ASP A 13 11.07 -10.68 12.08
N HIS A 14 12.07 -11.44 12.51
CA HIS A 14 13.48 -11.10 12.33
C HIS A 14 14.07 -11.97 11.22
N VAL A 15 14.59 -11.36 10.18
CA VAL A 15 15.13 -12.03 9.00
C VAL A 15 16.51 -11.49 8.62
N VAL A 16 17.20 -12.20 7.74
CA VAL A 16 18.44 -11.71 7.12
C VAL A 16 18.23 -11.58 5.62
N PHE A 17 18.48 -10.39 5.10
CA PHE A 17 18.41 -10.12 3.67
C PHE A 17 19.71 -9.46 3.19
N ASP A 18 20.38 -10.07 2.17
CA ASP A 18 21.70 -9.67 1.64
C ASP A 18 22.74 -9.50 2.77
N GLY A 19 22.70 -10.38 3.77
CA GLY A 19 23.59 -10.37 4.93
C GLY A 19 23.32 -9.26 5.94
N ASN A 20 22.18 -8.55 5.83
CA ASN A 20 21.76 -7.54 6.80
C ASN A 20 20.58 -8.07 7.62
N PRO A 21 20.61 -7.95 8.96
CA PRO A 21 19.45 -8.21 9.79
C PRO A 21 18.39 -7.13 9.53
N VAL A 22 17.13 -7.56 9.36
CA VAL A 22 15.98 -6.67 9.13
C VAL A 22 14.80 -7.23 9.92
N PHE A 23 14.08 -6.37 10.60
CA PHE A 23 12.80 -6.71 11.19
C PHE A 23 11.68 -6.44 10.17
N ILE A 24 10.64 -7.26 10.18
CA ILE A 24 9.49 -7.13 9.26
C ILE A 24 8.20 -7.10 10.06
N LYS A 25 7.51 -5.98 10.08
CA LYS A 25 6.17 -5.85 10.62
C LYS A 25 5.18 -6.46 9.64
N ARG A 26 4.53 -7.53 10.03
CA ARG A 26 3.72 -8.42 9.18
C ARG A 26 2.26 -7.98 9.13
N ASP A 27 1.99 -6.75 8.67
CA ASP A 27 0.61 -6.28 8.51
C ASP A 27 -0.18 -7.04 7.42
N ASP A 28 0.52 -7.81 6.59
CA ASP A 28 -0.09 -8.79 5.69
C ASP A 28 -0.83 -9.92 6.42
N LEU A 29 -0.52 -10.15 7.69
CA LEU A 29 -1.11 -11.19 8.53
C LEU A 29 -2.20 -10.67 9.50
N LEU A 30 -2.61 -9.41 9.40
CA LEU A 30 -3.66 -8.85 10.27
C LEU A 30 -4.97 -9.65 10.18
N ASP A 31 -5.43 -9.90 8.96
CA ASP A 31 -6.62 -10.71 8.69
C ASP A 31 -6.51 -11.32 7.28
N PRO A 32 -7.04 -12.52 7.05
CA PRO A 32 -6.94 -13.19 5.75
C PRO A 32 -7.59 -12.45 4.56
N ALA A 33 -8.62 -11.65 4.81
CA ALA A 33 -9.37 -10.93 3.78
C ALA A 33 -9.16 -9.42 3.81
N PHE A 34 -8.87 -8.87 5.00
CA PHE A 34 -8.77 -7.44 5.22
C PHE A 34 -7.47 -7.11 5.96
N SER A 35 -6.37 -7.00 5.23
CA SER A 35 -5.03 -6.88 5.79
C SER A 35 -4.24 -5.70 5.21
N GLY A 36 -3.05 -5.51 5.77
CA GLY A 36 -2.09 -4.53 5.31
C GLY A 36 -2.50 -3.08 5.58
N ASN A 37 -1.80 -2.17 4.92
CA ASN A 37 -1.99 -0.73 5.12
C ASN A 37 -3.39 -0.23 4.76
N LYS A 38 -4.15 -0.95 3.94
CA LYS A 38 -5.52 -0.57 3.57
C LYS A 38 -6.48 -0.86 4.72
N ALA A 39 -6.29 -1.97 5.43
CA ALA A 39 -7.03 -2.26 6.64
C ALA A 39 -6.75 -1.19 7.72
N ARG A 40 -5.48 -0.82 7.91
CA ARG A 40 -5.12 0.27 8.83
C ARG A 40 -5.80 1.59 8.45
N LYS A 41 -5.78 1.97 7.18
CA LYS A 41 -6.40 3.22 6.71
C LYS A 41 -7.93 3.25 6.86
N LEU A 42 -8.59 2.10 6.72
CA LEU A 42 -10.04 1.97 6.83
C LEU A 42 -10.52 1.61 8.24
N TYR A 43 -9.61 1.48 9.19
CA TYR A 43 -9.88 1.07 10.57
C TYR A 43 -10.97 1.92 11.24
N TYR A 44 -10.96 3.25 11.04
CA TYR A 44 -11.93 4.16 11.62
C TYR A 44 -13.38 3.82 11.24
N LEU A 45 -13.61 3.26 10.05
CA LEU A 45 -14.95 2.85 9.61
C LEU A 45 -15.40 1.54 10.28
N LEU A 46 -14.49 0.74 10.78
CA LEU A 46 -14.85 -0.44 11.58
C LEU A 46 -15.24 -0.05 13.00
N GLU A 47 -14.49 0.86 13.62
CA GLU A 47 -14.74 1.32 14.99
C GLU A 47 -15.99 2.22 15.09
N ASN A 48 -16.10 3.21 14.21
CA ASN A 48 -17.07 4.30 14.33
C ASN A 48 -18.07 4.30 13.16
N GLY A 49 -18.48 3.14 12.69
CA GLY A 49 -19.39 3.08 11.53
C GLY A 49 -20.67 3.86 11.75
N ASP A 50 -20.86 4.95 11.02
CA ASP A 50 -22.12 5.66 10.94
C ASP A 50 -23.19 4.71 10.42
N THR A 51 -24.19 4.41 11.25
CA THR A 51 -25.29 3.49 10.92
C THR A 51 -26.23 4.07 9.87
N THR A 52 -26.11 5.37 9.55
CA THR A 52 -26.91 6.01 8.50
C THR A 52 -26.34 5.79 7.11
N LEU A 53 -25.06 5.42 6.98
CA LEU A 53 -24.42 5.13 5.71
C LEU A 53 -24.90 3.81 5.14
N SER A 54 -25.17 3.80 3.84
CA SER A 54 -25.55 2.60 3.08
C SER A 54 -24.64 2.32 1.87
N LYS A 55 -23.73 3.25 1.58
CA LYS A 55 -22.86 3.18 0.39
C LYS A 55 -21.50 3.79 0.66
N VAL A 56 -20.48 3.20 0.04
CA VAL A 56 -19.15 3.82 -0.12
C VAL A 56 -18.84 4.03 -1.59
N ILE A 57 -18.24 5.18 -1.88
CA ILE A 57 -17.83 5.58 -3.22
C ILE A 57 -16.34 5.90 -3.21
N SER A 58 -15.60 5.33 -4.17
CA SER A 58 -14.20 5.63 -4.38
C SER A 58 -13.79 5.44 -5.84
N TYR A 59 -12.51 5.63 -6.14
CA TYR A 59 -11.98 5.51 -7.49
C TYR A 59 -10.54 5.00 -7.50
N GLY A 60 -10.05 4.68 -8.70
CA GLY A 60 -8.67 4.30 -8.94
C GLY A 60 -8.53 3.23 -10.01
N SER A 61 -7.46 2.44 -9.92
CA SER A 61 -7.23 1.32 -10.83
C SER A 61 -8.19 0.15 -10.54
N PRO A 62 -8.71 -0.54 -11.60
CA PRO A 62 -9.52 -1.75 -11.40
C PRO A 62 -8.73 -2.93 -10.80
N GLN A 63 -7.41 -2.82 -10.68
CA GLN A 63 -6.55 -3.81 -10.02
C GLN A 63 -6.02 -3.32 -8.66
N SER A 64 -6.56 -2.23 -8.13
CA SER A 64 -6.12 -1.61 -6.89
C SER A 64 -6.31 -2.52 -5.68
N ASN A 65 -5.29 -2.60 -4.82
CA ASN A 65 -5.40 -3.21 -3.49
C ASN A 65 -6.45 -2.48 -2.62
N PHE A 66 -6.64 -1.18 -2.87
CA PHE A 66 -7.66 -0.41 -2.17
C PHE A 66 -9.07 -0.80 -2.57
N LEU A 67 -9.33 -1.03 -3.87
CA LEU A 67 -10.62 -1.54 -4.35
C LEU A 67 -11.00 -2.83 -3.61
N TYR A 68 -10.07 -3.79 -3.52
CA TYR A 68 -10.33 -5.03 -2.82
C TYR A 68 -10.65 -4.81 -1.34
N SER A 69 -9.80 -4.08 -0.61
CA SER A 69 -10.03 -3.82 0.81
C SER A 69 -11.33 -3.04 1.08
N LEU A 70 -11.66 -2.06 0.22
CA LEU A 70 -12.92 -1.32 0.32
C LEU A 70 -14.14 -2.23 0.09
N SER A 71 -14.05 -3.15 -0.87
CA SER A 71 -15.11 -4.12 -1.14
C SER A 71 -15.33 -5.10 0.03
N GLU A 72 -14.26 -5.52 0.72
CA GLU A 72 -14.37 -6.35 1.93
C GLU A 72 -15.03 -5.58 3.07
N LEU A 73 -14.62 -4.32 3.29
CA LEU A 73 -15.25 -3.46 4.28
C LEU A 73 -16.75 -3.27 3.98
N ALA A 74 -17.09 -2.95 2.74
CA ALA A 74 -18.48 -2.73 2.33
C ALA A 74 -19.33 -3.98 2.54
N LYS A 75 -18.81 -5.16 2.21
CA LYS A 75 -19.47 -6.45 2.48
C LYS A 75 -19.69 -6.67 3.98
N LEU A 76 -18.68 -6.39 4.83
CA LEU A 76 -18.81 -6.50 6.28
C LEU A 76 -19.88 -5.57 6.85
N LYS A 77 -19.96 -4.34 6.36
CA LYS A 77 -20.91 -3.32 6.79
C LYS A 77 -22.28 -3.43 6.10
N GLN A 78 -22.43 -4.34 5.13
CA GLN A 78 -23.62 -4.47 4.28
C GLN A 78 -23.91 -3.18 3.49
N TRP A 79 -22.84 -2.47 3.10
CA TRP A 79 -22.93 -1.28 2.27
C TRP A 79 -22.79 -1.64 0.78
N GLN A 80 -23.38 -0.83 -0.08
CA GLN A 80 -23.06 -0.83 -1.49
C GLN A 80 -21.65 -0.26 -1.69
N CYS A 81 -20.88 -0.83 -2.61
CA CYS A 81 -19.54 -0.34 -2.96
C CYS A 81 -19.53 0.04 -4.44
N ASP A 82 -19.53 1.35 -4.73
CA ASP A 82 -19.37 1.88 -6.07
C ASP A 82 -17.93 2.36 -6.27
N PHE A 83 -17.21 1.69 -7.17
CA PHE A 83 -15.81 2.02 -7.44
C PHE A 83 -15.63 2.47 -8.88
N TYR A 84 -15.25 3.73 -9.06
CA TYR A 84 -15.11 4.37 -10.35
C TYR A 84 -13.71 4.16 -10.92
N VAL A 85 -13.66 3.73 -12.18
CA VAL A 85 -12.41 3.51 -12.92
C VAL A 85 -12.46 4.24 -14.25
N ASP A 86 -11.30 4.66 -14.77
CA ASP A 86 -11.27 5.23 -16.12
C ASP A 86 -11.82 4.20 -17.12
N HIS A 87 -11.18 3.03 -17.19
CA HIS A 87 -11.67 1.91 -17.99
C HIS A 87 -11.25 0.57 -17.37
N VAL A 88 -11.97 -0.48 -17.71
CA VAL A 88 -11.57 -1.86 -17.40
C VAL A 88 -10.86 -2.44 -18.63
N PRO A 89 -9.56 -2.80 -18.54
CA PRO A 89 -8.84 -3.42 -19.64
C PRO A 89 -9.51 -4.73 -20.10
N ARG A 90 -9.58 -4.94 -21.41
CA ARG A 90 -10.26 -6.12 -21.99
C ARG A 90 -9.77 -7.45 -21.44
N PHE A 91 -8.46 -7.60 -21.24
CA PHE A 91 -7.91 -8.84 -20.69
C PHE A 91 -8.44 -9.14 -19.28
N LEU A 92 -8.82 -8.11 -18.53
CA LEU A 92 -9.33 -8.22 -17.15
C LEU A 92 -10.84 -8.44 -17.13
N SER A 93 -11.59 -7.85 -18.07
CA SER A 93 -13.03 -8.14 -18.24
C SER A 93 -13.27 -9.54 -18.78
N ASP A 94 -12.46 -9.99 -19.76
CA ASP A 94 -12.59 -11.32 -20.38
C ASP A 94 -12.13 -12.43 -19.42
N ASN A 95 -11.12 -12.19 -18.59
CA ASN A 95 -10.55 -13.14 -17.63
C ASN A 95 -10.31 -12.46 -16.27
N PRO A 96 -11.34 -12.25 -15.47
CA PRO A 96 -11.20 -11.63 -14.14
C PRO A 96 -10.23 -12.39 -13.24
N ALA A 97 -9.31 -11.66 -12.59
CA ALA A 97 -8.32 -12.22 -11.67
C ALA A 97 -7.94 -11.23 -10.58
N GLY A 98 -7.27 -11.71 -9.53
CA GLY A 98 -6.71 -10.91 -8.44
C GLY A 98 -7.75 -10.01 -7.77
N ASN A 99 -7.33 -8.80 -7.45
CA ASN A 99 -8.17 -7.80 -6.77
C ASN A 99 -9.50 -7.54 -7.50
N TYR A 100 -9.48 -7.44 -8.83
CA TYR A 100 -10.69 -7.20 -9.64
C TYR A 100 -11.74 -8.30 -9.44
N LEU A 101 -11.34 -9.56 -9.61
CA LEU A 101 -12.25 -10.71 -9.44
C LEU A 101 -12.81 -10.77 -8.02
N ARG A 102 -11.94 -10.59 -7.01
CA ARG A 102 -12.36 -10.67 -5.61
C ARG A 102 -13.33 -9.58 -5.24
N SER A 103 -13.09 -8.35 -5.73
CA SER A 103 -13.99 -7.22 -5.48
C SER A 103 -15.37 -7.43 -6.11
N LEU A 104 -15.43 -7.99 -7.34
CA LEU A 104 -16.71 -8.38 -7.95
C LEU A 104 -17.44 -9.45 -7.12
N LYS A 105 -16.71 -10.45 -6.60
CA LYS A 105 -17.29 -11.49 -5.72
C LYS A 105 -17.80 -10.93 -4.39
N ASN A 106 -17.22 -9.82 -3.92
CA ASN A 106 -17.70 -9.09 -2.73
C ASN A 106 -18.92 -8.21 -3.01
N GLY A 107 -19.35 -8.10 -4.28
CA GLY A 107 -20.48 -7.27 -4.67
C GLY A 107 -20.13 -5.84 -5.02
N ALA A 108 -18.84 -5.52 -5.24
CA ALA A 108 -18.46 -4.19 -5.69
C ALA A 108 -18.95 -3.92 -7.11
N ASN A 109 -19.56 -2.74 -7.31
CA ASN A 109 -19.95 -2.23 -8.61
C ASN A 109 -18.77 -1.41 -9.18
N ILE A 110 -18.08 -1.95 -10.17
CA ILE A 110 -16.92 -1.33 -10.80
C ILE A 110 -17.38 -0.60 -12.06
N ILE A 111 -17.39 0.74 -12.00
CA ILE A 111 -18.03 1.62 -12.97
C ILE A 111 -16.99 2.28 -13.86
N SER A 112 -16.99 1.96 -15.15
CA SER A 112 -16.11 2.60 -16.13
C SER A 112 -16.74 3.91 -16.62
N VAL A 113 -16.01 5.03 -16.50
CA VAL A 113 -16.52 6.37 -16.82
C VAL A 113 -15.72 7.10 -17.88
N HIS A 114 -14.85 6.41 -18.62
CA HIS A 114 -14.00 7.02 -19.65
C HIS A 114 -14.79 7.86 -20.67
N LYS A 115 -15.99 7.40 -21.05
CA LYS A 115 -16.86 8.08 -22.00
C LYS A 115 -17.66 9.22 -21.34
N ASP A 116 -18.00 9.07 -20.07
CA ASP A 116 -18.94 9.96 -19.38
C ASP A 116 -18.24 11.16 -18.72
N ARG A 117 -16.99 10.99 -18.28
CA ARG A 117 -16.24 12.03 -17.58
C ARG A 117 -15.68 13.12 -18.49
N GLY A 118 -15.57 12.86 -19.81
CA GLY A 118 -14.96 13.78 -20.75
C GLY A 118 -13.51 14.13 -20.39
N ALA A 119 -13.20 15.42 -20.28
CA ALA A 119 -11.87 15.93 -19.89
C ALA A 119 -11.65 16.03 -18.37
N LEU A 120 -12.66 15.74 -17.54
CA LEU A 120 -12.52 15.84 -16.08
C LEU A 120 -11.55 14.77 -15.56
N ALA A 121 -10.76 15.11 -14.53
CA ALA A 121 -10.09 14.11 -13.72
C ALA A 121 -11.15 13.21 -13.04
N LEU A 122 -10.77 11.97 -12.71
CA LEU A 122 -11.73 11.00 -12.16
C LEU A 122 -12.34 11.46 -10.84
N GLU A 123 -11.53 12.05 -9.98
CA GLU A 123 -11.96 12.64 -8.72
C GLU A 123 -12.95 13.80 -8.92
N ASP A 124 -12.62 14.72 -9.83
CA ASP A 124 -13.51 15.84 -10.19
C ASP A 124 -14.87 15.36 -10.71
N TYR A 125 -14.87 14.32 -11.54
CA TYR A 125 -16.10 13.72 -12.04
C TYR A 125 -16.96 13.19 -10.89
N ILE A 126 -16.36 12.50 -9.94
CA ILE A 126 -17.09 11.98 -8.77
C ILE A 126 -17.70 13.14 -7.96
N HIS A 127 -16.90 14.14 -7.64
CA HIS A 127 -17.38 15.29 -6.85
C HIS A 127 -18.47 16.12 -7.55
N LYS A 128 -18.34 16.31 -8.86
CA LYS A 128 -19.25 17.18 -9.64
C LYS A 128 -20.50 16.45 -10.14
N CYS A 129 -20.38 15.16 -10.46
CA CYS A 129 -21.43 14.43 -11.17
C CYS A 129 -22.07 13.29 -10.37
N VAL A 130 -21.33 12.70 -9.42
CA VAL A 130 -21.79 11.52 -8.65
C VAL A 130 -22.30 11.95 -7.28
N MET A 131 -21.43 12.52 -6.44
CA MET A 131 -21.75 12.85 -5.06
C MET A 131 -22.99 13.74 -4.86
N PRO A 132 -23.29 14.73 -5.74
CA PRO A 132 -24.50 15.53 -5.58
C PRO A 132 -25.83 14.76 -5.68
N ARG A 133 -25.80 13.51 -6.15
CA ARG A 133 -26.96 12.64 -6.33
C ARG A 133 -27.07 11.56 -5.23
N GLU A 134 -26.14 11.56 -4.29
CA GLU A 134 -26.01 10.54 -3.26
C GLU A 134 -26.28 11.12 -1.86
N GLU A 135 -27.28 10.60 -1.17
CA GLU A 135 -27.69 11.13 0.15
C GLU A 135 -27.03 10.41 1.33
N LYS A 136 -26.71 9.11 1.16
CA LYS A 136 -26.20 8.23 2.24
C LYS A 136 -24.90 7.53 1.84
N ALA A 137 -24.10 8.21 1.03
CA ALA A 137 -22.84 7.69 0.55
C ALA A 137 -21.65 8.39 1.23
N LEU A 138 -20.64 7.61 1.59
CA LEU A 138 -19.34 8.10 2.02
C LEU A 138 -18.37 8.07 0.84
N TYR A 139 -17.83 9.23 0.48
CA TYR A 139 -16.71 9.31 -0.44
C TYR A 139 -15.39 9.05 0.29
N ILE A 140 -14.57 8.17 -0.27
CA ILE A 140 -13.22 7.88 0.22
C ILE A 140 -12.24 8.10 -0.94
N PRO A 141 -11.24 8.98 -0.81
CA PRO A 141 -10.25 9.25 -1.85
C PRO A 141 -9.43 8.03 -2.24
N GLU A 142 -8.78 8.09 -3.41
CA GLU A 142 -7.93 7.01 -3.92
C GLU A 142 -6.92 6.53 -2.88
N GLY A 143 -6.82 5.21 -2.77
CA GLY A 143 -5.90 4.57 -1.83
C GLY A 143 -6.22 4.78 -0.35
N GLY A 144 -7.39 5.37 -0.01
CA GLY A 144 -7.76 5.71 1.36
C GLY A 144 -6.96 6.89 1.91
N SER A 145 -6.58 7.84 1.06
CA SER A 145 -5.81 9.03 1.46
C SER A 145 -6.73 10.05 2.13
N SER A 146 -6.83 9.99 3.46
CA SER A 146 -7.76 10.80 4.25
C SER A 146 -7.17 11.06 5.64
N PRO A 147 -7.49 12.20 6.29
CA PRO A 147 -7.15 12.42 7.69
C PRO A 147 -7.67 11.33 8.63
N LEU A 148 -8.80 10.72 8.31
CA LEU A 148 -9.38 9.64 9.13
C LEU A 148 -8.53 8.35 9.13
N ALA A 149 -7.65 8.18 8.16
CA ALA A 149 -6.70 7.07 8.12
C ALA A 149 -5.70 7.11 9.29
N GLU A 150 -5.48 8.28 9.88
CA GLU A 150 -4.57 8.49 11.00
C GLU A 150 -4.89 7.55 12.19
N LEU A 151 -6.16 7.32 12.49
CA LEU A 151 -6.58 6.52 13.64
C LEU A 151 -5.97 5.11 13.63
N GLY A 152 -6.08 4.39 12.53
CA GLY A 152 -5.53 3.03 12.43
C GLY A 152 -4.02 3.00 12.21
N ILE A 153 -3.44 4.05 11.63
CA ILE A 153 -1.97 4.15 11.49
C ILE A 153 -1.32 4.51 12.84
N LYS A 154 -2.00 5.29 13.68
CA LYS A 154 -1.58 5.54 15.06
C LYS A 154 -1.48 4.23 15.86
N LYS A 155 -2.45 3.31 15.70
CA LYS A 155 -2.37 1.98 16.31
C LYS A 155 -1.14 1.19 15.84
N LEU A 156 -0.82 1.25 14.55
CA LEU A 156 0.42 0.65 14.03
C LEU A 156 1.67 1.28 14.69
N ALA A 157 1.69 2.61 14.85
CA ALA A 157 2.80 3.29 15.53
C ALA A 157 2.91 2.85 17.01
N GLU A 158 1.80 2.75 17.73
CA GLU A 158 1.75 2.26 19.11
C GLU A 158 2.28 0.82 19.23
N GLU A 159 1.95 -0.07 18.30
CA GLU A 159 2.47 -1.44 18.24
C GLU A 159 4.00 -1.45 18.01
N ILE A 160 4.51 -0.55 17.16
CA ILE A 160 5.95 -0.44 16.89
C ILE A 160 6.69 0.07 18.13
N ILE A 161 6.16 1.10 18.81
CA ILE A 161 6.74 1.62 20.05
C ILE A 161 6.79 0.52 21.12
N GLN A 162 5.67 -0.18 21.35
CA GLN A 162 5.60 -1.26 22.32
C GLN A 162 6.60 -2.40 22.02
N TRP A 163 6.77 -2.73 20.74
CA TRP A 163 7.76 -3.72 20.32
C TRP A 163 9.19 -3.23 20.60
N ALA A 164 9.52 -1.99 20.24
CA ALA A 164 10.85 -1.43 20.45
C ALA A 164 11.19 -1.36 21.94
N ASP A 165 10.24 -0.96 22.78
CA ASP A 165 10.40 -0.97 24.26
C ASP A 165 10.64 -2.38 24.78
N THR A 166 9.90 -3.38 24.31
CA THR A 166 10.02 -4.79 24.72
C THR A 166 11.38 -5.37 24.34
N GLU A 167 11.85 -5.09 23.12
CA GLU A 167 13.15 -5.54 22.60
C GLU A 167 14.32 -4.68 23.07
N LYS A 168 14.05 -3.58 23.81
CA LYS A 168 15.06 -2.60 24.28
C LYS A 168 15.83 -1.97 23.12
N ILE A 169 15.12 -1.58 22.07
CA ILE A 169 15.64 -0.90 20.89
C ILE A 169 15.41 0.58 21.06
N ASP A 170 16.48 1.35 21.33
CA ASP A 170 16.41 2.80 21.58
C ASP A 170 16.17 3.58 20.28
N ASP A 171 16.64 3.09 19.14
CA ASP A 171 16.45 3.72 17.83
C ASP A 171 16.26 2.66 16.74
N VAL A 172 15.31 2.90 15.85
CA VAL A 172 15.01 2.04 14.69
C VAL A 172 14.55 2.88 13.51
N LYS A 173 14.99 2.57 12.31
CA LYS A 173 14.46 3.22 11.11
C LYS A 173 13.33 2.38 10.53
N ILE A 174 12.21 3.04 10.27
CA ILE A 174 11.02 2.42 9.69
C ILE A 174 11.08 2.58 8.19
N MET A 175 10.90 1.50 7.42
CA MET A 175 10.92 1.56 5.95
C MET A 175 9.62 1.01 5.36
N LEU A 176 9.02 1.76 4.43
CA LEU A 176 7.89 1.30 3.64
C LEU A 176 7.80 2.06 2.30
N PRO A 177 7.40 1.39 1.19
CA PRO A 177 7.16 2.06 -0.08
C PRO A 177 5.84 2.84 -0.07
N SER A 178 5.78 3.97 -0.79
CA SER A 178 4.63 4.87 -0.83
C SER A 178 3.99 5.01 -2.21
N GLY A 179 2.65 4.87 -2.25
CA GLY A 179 1.84 5.39 -3.35
C GLY A 179 1.36 6.82 -3.01
N THR A 180 0.29 6.95 -2.21
CA THR A 180 -0.21 8.24 -1.71
C THR A 180 0.53 8.76 -0.47
N GLY A 181 1.48 8.03 0.06
CA GLY A 181 2.28 8.42 1.22
C GLY A 181 1.56 8.46 2.58
N THR A 182 0.26 8.32 2.62
CA THR A 182 -0.57 8.49 3.84
C THR A 182 -0.08 7.65 5.03
N THR A 183 0.33 6.39 4.79
CA THR A 183 0.81 5.50 5.86
C THR A 183 2.15 5.99 6.41
N ALA A 184 3.10 6.31 5.54
CA ALA A 184 4.41 6.82 5.94
C ALA A 184 4.29 8.14 6.72
N LEU A 185 3.45 9.06 6.22
CA LEU A 185 3.22 10.35 6.84
C LEU A 185 2.69 10.24 8.27
N TYR A 186 1.62 9.48 8.49
CA TYR A 186 1.05 9.34 9.84
C TYR A 186 1.89 8.47 10.76
N LEU A 187 2.70 7.54 10.23
CA LEU A 187 3.73 6.88 11.04
C LEU A 187 4.75 7.91 11.53
N GLN A 188 5.27 8.78 10.66
CA GLN A 188 6.22 9.82 11.07
C GLN A 188 5.64 10.79 12.10
N LYS A 189 4.34 11.11 12.00
CA LYS A 189 3.64 11.94 12.99
C LYS A 189 3.64 11.33 14.39
N HIS A 190 3.51 10.00 14.49
CA HIS A 190 3.31 9.30 15.77
C HIS A 190 4.55 8.57 16.28
N LEU A 191 5.64 8.54 15.52
CA LEU A 191 6.91 7.92 15.89
C LEU A 191 7.99 8.98 16.10
N SER A 192 8.80 8.80 17.13
CA SER A 192 10.09 9.51 17.28
C SER A 192 11.16 8.93 16.35
N PHE A 193 10.95 7.72 15.84
CA PHE A 193 11.84 7.04 14.89
C PHE A 193 11.72 7.64 13.49
N GLU A 194 12.84 7.66 12.76
CA GLU A 194 12.85 8.13 11.38
C GLU A 194 12.08 7.16 10.46
N VAL A 195 11.12 7.69 9.70
CA VAL A 195 10.40 6.94 8.68
C VAL A 195 11.02 7.21 7.32
N LEU A 196 11.53 6.15 6.68
CA LEU A 196 12.07 6.14 5.33
C LEU A 196 11.00 5.66 4.36
N THR A 197 10.93 6.29 3.20
CA THR A 197 10.02 5.85 2.14
C THR A 197 10.65 6.01 0.76
N CYS A 198 9.98 5.50 -0.27
CA CYS A 198 10.31 5.76 -1.66
C CYS A 198 9.05 5.99 -2.48
N THR A 199 9.16 6.78 -3.53
CA THR A 199 8.05 7.16 -4.39
C THR A 199 7.77 6.08 -5.43
N CYS A 200 6.66 5.34 -5.27
CA CYS A 200 6.24 4.32 -6.23
C CYS A 200 5.31 4.87 -7.31
N VAL A 201 4.60 5.97 -7.04
CA VAL A 201 3.63 6.60 -7.94
C VAL A 201 4.02 8.06 -8.13
N GLY A 202 4.13 8.51 -9.38
CA GLY A 202 4.55 9.88 -9.67
C GLY A 202 6.05 10.09 -9.51
N GLU A 203 6.42 11.27 -9.07
CA GLU A 203 7.77 11.76 -8.78
C GLU A 203 7.85 12.13 -7.29
N ASP A 204 9.05 12.44 -6.78
CA ASP A 204 9.22 12.78 -5.37
C ASP A 204 8.42 14.05 -4.99
N GLU A 205 8.36 15.03 -5.88
CA GLU A 205 7.56 16.26 -5.71
C GLU A 205 6.06 15.94 -5.53
N TYR A 206 5.54 14.96 -6.28
CA TYR A 206 4.14 14.52 -6.10
C TYR A 206 3.92 13.96 -4.68
N LEU A 207 4.85 13.16 -4.18
CA LEU A 207 4.75 12.58 -2.83
C LEU A 207 4.88 13.66 -1.74
N GLU A 208 5.77 14.62 -1.92
CA GLU A 208 5.91 15.79 -1.05
C GLU A 208 4.63 16.63 -1.01
N ASP A 209 3.98 16.88 -2.15
CA ASP A 209 2.69 17.56 -2.24
C ASP A 209 1.58 16.80 -1.49
N GLN A 210 1.58 15.46 -1.57
CA GLN A 210 0.64 14.63 -0.79
C GLN A 210 0.89 14.78 0.71
N PHE A 211 2.16 14.81 1.14
CA PHE A 211 2.50 15.04 2.54
C PHE A 211 2.06 16.43 3.00
N LEU A 212 2.33 17.46 2.24
CA LEU A 212 1.93 18.84 2.56
C LEU A 212 0.41 18.97 2.65
N THR A 213 -0.32 18.37 1.71
CA THR A 213 -1.79 18.41 1.69
C THR A 213 -2.40 17.78 2.93
N LEU A 214 -1.89 16.61 3.36
CA LEU A 214 -2.43 15.89 4.52
C LEU A 214 -1.93 16.47 5.84
N SER A 215 -0.66 16.89 5.94
CA SER A 215 -0.06 17.42 7.17
C SER A 215 -0.41 18.89 7.42
N ARG A 216 -0.77 19.63 6.37
CA ARG A 216 -0.91 21.10 6.38
C ARG A 216 0.33 21.81 6.91
N GLY A 217 1.50 21.15 6.84
CA GLY A 217 2.76 21.67 7.39
C GLY A 217 2.87 21.64 8.92
N GLU A 218 1.97 20.93 9.61
CA GLU A 218 1.90 20.93 11.08
C GLU A 218 2.91 20.01 11.77
N PHE A 219 3.50 19.05 11.03
CA PHE A 219 4.45 18.07 11.60
C PHE A 219 5.46 17.56 10.56
N SER A 220 6.51 16.89 11.03
CA SER A 220 7.60 16.38 10.20
C SER A 220 7.14 15.35 9.18
N HIS A 221 7.76 15.36 8.00
CA HIS A 221 7.51 14.42 6.93
C HIS A 221 8.51 13.26 6.94
N PRO A 222 8.16 12.09 6.38
CA PRO A 222 9.09 11.00 6.16
C PRO A 222 10.25 11.40 5.24
N THR A 223 11.39 10.76 5.41
CA THR A 223 12.53 10.91 4.50
C THR A 223 12.29 10.10 3.23
N ILE A 224 12.23 10.76 2.08
CA ILE A 224 12.14 10.11 0.78
C ILE A 224 13.54 9.69 0.34
N LEU A 225 13.75 8.39 0.12
CA LEU A 225 15.02 7.86 -0.37
C LEU A 225 15.18 8.18 -1.86
N PRO A 226 16.29 8.84 -2.29
CA PRO A 226 16.47 9.28 -3.66
C PRO A 226 16.68 8.09 -4.61
N MET A 227 15.90 8.05 -5.69
CA MET A 227 16.02 7.03 -6.73
C MET A 227 17.11 7.39 -7.75
N GLN A 228 18.02 6.46 -8.04
CA GLN A 228 19.02 6.63 -9.10
C GLN A 228 18.45 6.39 -10.50
N LYS A 229 17.33 5.67 -10.60
CA LYS A 229 16.66 5.30 -11.85
C LYS A 229 15.17 5.52 -11.69
N LYS A 230 14.57 6.15 -12.70
CA LYS A 230 13.11 6.34 -12.75
C LYS A 230 12.41 5.01 -13.08
N TYR A 231 11.40 4.68 -12.28
CA TYR A 231 10.51 3.57 -12.51
C TYR A 231 9.09 4.06 -12.74
N HIS A 232 8.37 3.44 -13.66
CA HIS A 232 6.97 3.76 -13.92
C HIS A 232 6.07 2.76 -13.19
N PHE A 233 5.17 3.29 -12.40
CA PHE A 233 4.24 2.48 -11.63
C PHE A 233 3.49 1.46 -12.48
N GLY A 234 3.41 0.24 -11.98
CA GLY A 234 2.72 -0.84 -12.66
C GLY A 234 3.44 -1.41 -13.88
N LYS A 235 4.59 -0.89 -14.32
CA LYS A 235 5.42 -1.50 -15.37
C LYS A 235 6.22 -2.67 -14.78
N VAL A 236 6.41 -3.74 -15.56
CA VAL A 236 7.25 -4.88 -15.17
C VAL A 236 8.72 -4.60 -15.49
N TYR A 237 9.60 -4.90 -14.52
CA TYR A 237 11.05 -4.76 -14.64
C TYR A 237 11.73 -6.04 -14.18
N PRO A 238 12.73 -6.57 -14.91
CA PRO A 238 13.45 -7.79 -14.51
C PRO A 238 13.99 -7.71 -13.08
N GLU A 239 14.62 -6.58 -12.71
CA GLU A 239 15.18 -6.37 -11.39
C GLU A 239 14.14 -6.40 -10.25
N PHE A 240 12.88 -6.06 -10.52
CA PHE A 240 11.78 -6.18 -9.55
C PHE A 240 11.42 -7.64 -9.30
N TYR A 241 11.41 -8.43 -10.37
CA TYR A 241 11.15 -9.86 -10.23
C TYR A 241 12.30 -10.58 -9.52
N ASP A 242 13.55 -10.20 -9.83
CA ASP A 242 14.74 -10.81 -9.25
C ASP A 242 14.84 -10.53 -7.75
N ILE A 243 14.58 -9.28 -7.31
CA ILE A 243 14.58 -8.96 -5.88
C ILE A 243 13.44 -9.66 -5.16
N TRP A 244 12.26 -9.76 -5.77
CA TRP A 244 11.11 -10.46 -5.20
C TRP A 244 11.40 -11.96 -4.98
N LEU A 245 12.01 -12.63 -5.96
CA LEU A 245 12.48 -14.03 -5.81
C LEU A 245 13.55 -14.16 -4.72
N SER A 246 14.48 -13.22 -4.69
CA SER A 246 15.56 -13.20 -3.70
C SER A 246 15.01 -13.05 -2.28
N LEU A 247 14.04 -12.16 -2.07
CA LEU A 247 13.34 -11.98 -0.81
C LEU A 247 12.67 -13.27 -0.36
N LYS A 248 11.83 -13.86 -1.22
CA LYS A 248 11.15 -15.13 -0.91
C LYS A 248 12.12 -16.25 -0.55
N LYS A 249 13.26 -16.33 -1.27
CA LYS A 249 14.29 -17.35 -1.03
C LYS A 249 15.01 -17.13 0.30
N GLN A 250 15.37 -15.89 0.64
CA GLN A 250 16.20 -15.58 1.80
C GLN A 250 15.38 -15.46 3.09
N THR A 251 14.17 -14.95 3.02
CA THR A 251 13.35 -14.66 4.21
C THR A 251 12.21 -15.66 4.43
N GLY A 252 11.83 -16.43 3.41
CA GLY A 252 10.63 -17.27 3.43
C GLY A 252 9.32 -16.48 3.31
N ILE A 253 9.39 -15.15 3.28
CA ILE A 253 8.22 -14.26 3.22
C ILE A 253 7.91 -13.91 1.77
N GLU A 254 6.64 -13.99 1.39
CA GLU A 254 6.17 -13.51 0.10
C GLU A 254 5.76 -12.05 0.22
N PHE A 255 6.34 -11.20 -0.63
CA PHE A 255 5.98 -9.79 -0.77
C PHE A 255 5.12 -9.58 -2.01
N GLU A 256 4.43 -8.44 -2.07
CA GLU A 256 3.68 -8.09 -3.27
C GLU A 256 4.63 -7.57 -4.38
N LEU A 257 4.19 -7.63 -5.65
CA LEU A 257 5.04 -7.36 -6.83
C LEU A 257 4.91 -5.94 -7.41
N LEU A 258 4.14 -5.06 -6.76
CA LEU A 258 3.85 -3.74 -7.31
C LEU A 258 4.63 -2.61 -6.60
N TYR A 259 4.70 -2.65 -5.26
CA TYR A 259 5.37 -1.65 -4.42
C TYR A 259 6.65 -2.20 -3.76
N ASP A 260 6.57 -3.39 -3.16
CA ASP A 260 7.67 -3.93 -2.37
C ASP A 260 8.98 -4.12 -3.14
N PRO A 261 9.01 -4.52 -4.43
CA PRO A 261 10.27 -4.63 -5.15
C PRO A 261 11.05 -3.32 -5.18
N LEU A 262 10.38 -2.18 -5.40
CA LEU A 262 11.04 -0.88 -5.36
C LEU A 262 11.47 -0.53 -3.93
N GLY A 263 10.61 -0.72 -2.94
CA GLY A 263 10.94 -0.50 -1.52
C GLY A 263 12.20 -1.25 -1.10
N TRP A 264 12.30 -2.52 -1.45
CA TRP A 264 13.47 -3.34 -1.12
C TRP A 264 14.72 -3.00 -1.94
N LEU A 265 14.60 -2.56 -3.20
CA LEU A 265 15.73 -2.03 -3.97
C LEU A 265 16.28 -0.75 -3.32
N MET A 266 15.41 0.15 -2.89
CA MET A 266 15.81 1.38 -2.22
C MET A 266 16.44 1.10 -0.85
N LEU A 267 15.87 0.18 -0.07
CA LEU A 267 16.47 -0.25 1.20
C LEU A 267 17.84 -0.89 0.98
N ARG A 268 18.00 -1.77 -0.02
CA ARG A 268 19.29 -2.36 -0.39
C ARG A 268 20.34 -1.29 -0.71
N GLN A 269 19.97 -0.28 -1.48
CA GLN A 269 20.85 0.84 -1.82
C GLN A 269 21.22 1.64 -0.56
N TYR A 270 20.25 1.97 0.26
CA TYR A 270 20.44 2.68 1.52
C TYR A 270 21.41 1.95 2.44
N LEU A 271 21.23 0.64 2.66
CA LEU A 271 22.10 -0.18 3.50
C LEU A 271 23.53 -0.27 2.95
N ARG A 272 23.73 -0.29 1.62
CA ARG A 272 25.07 -0.23 1.01
C ARG A 272 25.77 1.08 1.33
N ILE A 273 25.09 2.22 1.17
CA ILE A 273 25.66 3.54 1.50
C ILE A 273 26.00 3.63 2.98
N LEU A 274 25.19 3.08 3.86
CA LEU A 274 25.49 3.03 5.29
C LEU A 274 26.73 2.21 5.61
N LYS A 275 26.89 1.02 5.01
CA LYS A 275 28.08 0.18 5.22
C LYS A 275 29.37 0.87 4.83
N ASP A 276 29.34 1.67 3.78
CA ASP A 276 30.50 2.44 3.33
C ASP A 276 30.84 3.61 4.25
N LYS A 277 29.88 4.12 5.00
CA LYS A 277 30.02 5.30 5.88
C LYS A 277 30.26 4.97 7.36
N ILE A 278 29.79 3.84 7.83
CA ILE A 278 29.75 3.50 9.26
C ILE A 278 30.70 2.31 9.54
N ARG A 279 31.73 2.54 10.35
CA ARG A 279 32.40 1.45 11.06
C ARG A 279 31.39 0.79 12.00
N GLN A 280 31.35 -0.51 12.08
CA GLN A 280 30.36 -1.44 12.64
C GLN A 280 29.71 -1.10 14.04
N GLU A 281 30.10 -0.03 14.68
CA GLU A 281 29.72 0.25 16.08
C GLU A 281 28.37 0.99 16.24
N ASN A 282 27.76 1.50 15.17
CA ASN A 282 26.51 2.26 15.24
C ASN A 282 25.49 1.83 14.16
N TYR A 283 25.16 0.54 14.10
CA TYR A 283 24.12 0.04 13.21
C TYR A 283 22.72 0.31 13.82
N THR A 284 21.96 1.22 13.23
CA THR A 284 20.54 1.40 13.55
C THR A 284 19.72 0.31 12.87
N PRO A 285 18.96 -0.50 13.61
CA PRO A 285 18.08 -1.52 13.05
C PRO A 285 17.08 -0.96 12.04
N ILE A 286 16.64 -1.79 11.11
CA ILE A 286 15.58 -1.45 10.15
C ILE A 286 14.35 -2.29 10.46
N LEU A 287 13.19 -1.65 10.56
CA LEU A 287 11.88 -2.30 10.56
C LEU A 287 11.18 -2.00 9.24
N TYR A 288 11.05 -3.00 8.37
CA TYR A 288 10.29 -2.90 7.13
C TYR A 288 8.82 -3.23 7.37
N ILE A 289 7.90 -2.39 6.90
CA ILE A 289 6.47 -2.64 7.02
C ILE A 289 5.98 -3.39 5.78
N HIS A 290 5.61 -4.66 5.97
CA HIS A 290 4.92 -5.43 4.92
C HIS A 290 3.46 -4.99 4.83
N GLN A 291 3.15 -4.22 3.80
CA GLN A 291 1.86 -3.52 3.66
C GLN A 291 0.74 -4.41 3.07
N GLY A 292 0.94 -5.72 2.94
CA GLY A 292 -0.04 -6.64 2.35
C GLY A 292 -0.13 -6.53 0.83
N GLY A 293 -1.32 -6.79 0.27
CA GLY A 293 -1.55 -6.66 -1.18
C GLY A 293 -1.18 -7.90 -2.01
N LEU A 294 -0.93 -9.05 -1.39
CA LEU A 294 -0.47 -10.28 -2.05
C LEU A 294 -1.39 -10.78 -3.16
N LEU A 295 -2.69 -10.50 -3.07
CA LEU A 295 -3.67 -10.88 -4.10
C LEU A 295 -3.35 -10.23 -5.47
N GLY A 296 -2.72 -9.05 -5.47
CA GLY A 296 -2.22 -8.39 -6.68
C GLY A 296 -1.18 -9.20 -7.45
N ASN A 297 -0.47 -10.12 -6.76
CA ASN A 297 0.53 -10.98 -7.39
C ASN A 297 -0.06 -11.88 -8.49
N GLU A 298 -1.33 -12.29 -8.41
CA GLU A 298 -1.98 -13.11 -9.44
C GLU A 298 -1.88 -12.43 -10.83
N THR A 299 -2.19 -11.15 -10.90
CA THR A 299 -2.12 -10.39 -12.15
C THR A 299 -0.70 -10.00 -12.54
N MET A 300 0.15 -9.66 -11.57
CA MET A 300 1.54 -9.27 -11.82
C MET A 300 2.38 -10.45 -12.31
N LEU A 301 2.28 -11.63 -11.70
CA LEU A 301 2.98 -12.84 -12.13
C LEU A 301 2.63 -13.23 -13.58
N SER A 302 1.36 -13.10 -13.98
CA SER A 302 0.96 -13.32 -15.37
C SER A 302 1.70 -12.39 -16.35
N ARG A 303 1.97 -11.15 -15.94
CA ARG A 303 2.69 -10.15 -16.76
C ARG A 303 4.19 -10.47 -16.82
N TYR A 304 4.82 -10.84 -15.71
CA TYR A 304 6.21 -11.27 -15.65
C TYR A 304 6.45 -12.53 -16.48
N ASN A 305 5.55 -13.50 -16.42
CA ASN A 305 5.62 -14.71 -17.25
C ASN A 305 5.55 -14.40 -18.76
N ARG A 306 4.74 -13.42 -19.17
CA ARG A 306 4.69 -12.97 -20.57
C ARG A 306 5.97 -12.26 -21.00
N MET A 307 6.58 -11.46 -20.12
CA MET A 307 7.87 -10.80 -20.38
C MET A 307 8.95 -11.86 -20.64
N LYS A 308 9.13 -12.83 -19.75
CA LYS A 308 10.12 -13.91 -19.90
C LYS A 308 9.98 -14.72 -21.19
N ARG A 309 8.73 -15.04 -21.59
CA ARG A 309 8.48 -15.75 -22.86
C ARG A 309 8.86 -14.93 -24.10
N LYS A 310 8.74 -13.60 -24.04
CA LYS A 310 9.19 -12.72 -25.13
C LYS A 310 10.71 -12.69 -25.22
N ASP A 311 11.40 -12.57 -24.10
CA ASP A 311 12.86 -12.53 -24.06
C ASP A 311 13.47 -13.84 -24.56
N GLN A 312 12.89 -15.00 -24.20
CA GLN A 312 13.31 -16.31 -24.71
C GLN A 312 13.13 -16.45 -26.24
N LYS A 313 12.05 -15.87 -26.82
CA LYS A 313 11.82 -15.89 -28.28
C LYS A 313 12.72 -14.94 -29.06
N LEU A 314 13.29 -13.92 -28.41
CA LEU A 314 14.22 -12.98 -29.05
C LEU A 314 15.69 -13.47 -28.98
N SER A 315 15.97 -14.43 -28.12
CA SER A 315 17.29 -15.03 -27.92
C SER A 315 17.44 -16.41 -28.61
N SER A 316 16.38 -16.94 -29.20
CA SER A 316 16.35 -18.15 -30.06
C SER A 316 16.26 -17.77 -31.53
#